data_73ae730fb88531e4e9f266f2c41b2f62
#
_entry.id   73ae730fb88531e4e9f266f2c41b2f62
#
_cell.length_a   1.000
_cell.length_b   1.000
_cell.length_c   1.000
_cell.angle_alpha   90.00
_cell.angle_beta   90.00
_cell.angle_gamma   90.00
#
_symmetry.space_group_name_H-M   'P 1'
#
loop_
_entity.id
_entity.type
_entity.pdbx_description
1 polymer ?
#
loop_
_entity_poly.entity_id
_entity_poly.type
_entity_poly.pdbx_seq_one_letter_code
_entity_poly.pdbx_strand_id
1 'polypeptide(L)'
;VRHRIERQRGMSSARTLAEALTIPTLLFLGLLFCFPTAFHEPRPHHAKVVIAGPALERGVDASLRQRHPGWFDVTAAADAREARRAVLDRTAVAGYAVQGKDAVLYVAKADGAALEQALTKGFATVAARHHQKLTTTDVAPTMSKDENGTTPVYFGVAWNVPGYILATTLLRAVTFNRRKKMLTIVAASALFSVVGFLIGTGLAYFPDEPSALGIAFLLSTAVATFSLGMAPFTKQFFPLAGLGLYIVLSVPSSGVAPVPLLPTFFQYLHAVMPLGNAVDALRGVLYFNDVGVLKPVLVLCAWITAGMTLLGLDAWRHHRASVRPGTEDGQEDGQDVPEPPVEDPSVEAPSPTALPVRPHRFGEQSPMLEGTVRDDGRQPLRHAAVTIIDAGGRQLVRTSTNAQGRYAVTGLPEGYISIVASSPGRDPVVRQTLLQWGAAVRSDFTMHVRRGDRR
;
A
#
# COMPACT_ATOMS: atom_id res chain seq x y z
N VAL A 1 -47.60 -10.21 -3.11
CA VAL A 1 -46.73 -9.17 -3.66
C VAL A 1 -45.95 -8.47 -2.53
N ARG A 2 -46.55 -8.00 -1.41
CA ARG A 2 -45.86 -7.37 -0.26
C ARG A 2 -44.74 -8.24 0.31
N HIS A 3 -44.97 -9.52 0.59
CA HIS A 3 -43.98 -10.46 1.11
C HIS A 3 -42.77 -10.70 0.17
N ARG A 4 -42.96 -10.56 -1.14
CA ARG A 4 -41.87 -10.68 -2.12
C ARG A 4 -40.95 -9.44 -2.14
N ILE A 5 -41.57 -8.25 -1.97
CA ILE A 5 -40.83 -6.97 -1.93
C ILE A 5 -40.06 -6.83 -0.63
N GLU A 6 -40.60 -7.27 0.50
CA GLU A 6 -39.90 -7.27 1.80
C GLU A 6 -38.70 -8.24 1.79
N ARG A 7 -38.85 -9.41 1.16
CA ARG A 7 -37.76 -10.37 0.98
C ARG A 7 -36.65 -9.84 0.07
N GLN A 8 -36.98 -9.15 -1.02
CA GLN A 8 -35.98 -8.54 -1.89
C GLN A 8 -35.24 -7.36 -1.20
N ARG A 9 -35.95 -6.53 -0.43
CA ARG A 9 -35.30 -5.46 0.37
C ARG A 9 -34.40 -6.03 1.47
N GLY A 10 -34.83 -7.09 2.14
CA GLY A 10 -33.99 -7.77 3.14
C GLY A 10 -32.74 -8.42 2.54
N MET A 11 -32.84 -9.02 1.37
CA MET A 11 -31.70 -9.62 0.68
C MET A 11 -30.71 -8.56 0.13
N SER A 12 -31.20 -7.44 -0.38
CA SER A 12 -30.33 -6.34 -0.81
C SER A 12 -29.58 -5.70 0.38
N SER A 13 -30.29 -5.49 1.49
CA SER A 13 -29.72 -4.95 2.73
C SER A 13 -28.67 -5.90 3.35
N ALA A 14 -28.94 -7.21 3.36
CA ALA A 14 -28.00 -8.22 3.87
C ALA A 14 -26.75 -8.32 2.98
N ARG A 15 -26.90 -8.24 1.66
CA ARG A 15 -25.77 -8.24 0.72
C ARG A 15 -24.88 -7.00 0.92
N THR A 16 -25.49 -5.82 1.00
CA THR A 16 -24.74 -4.57 1.24
C THR A 16 -24.00 -4.61 2.58
N LEU A 17 -24.63 -5.16 3.64
CA LEU A 17 -23.98 -5.35 4.93
C LEU A 17 -22.82 -6.35 4.84
N ALA A 18 -22.98 -7.47 4.14
CA ALA A 18 -21.94 -8.45 3.93
C ALA A 18 -20.74 -7.84 3.16
N GLU A 19 -21.01 -7.08 2.10
CA GLU A 19 -19.98 -6.38 1.33
C GLU A 19 -19.24 -5.36 2.19
N ALA A 20 -19.95 -4.58 3.02
CA ALA A 20 -19.34 -3.59 3.93
C ALA A 20 -18.48 -4.26 5.02
N LEU A 21 -18.84 -5.45 5.49
CA LEU A 21 -18.11 -6.17 6.54
C LEU A 21 -16.96 -7.03 5.99
N THR A 22 -16.92 -7.32 4.69
CA THR A 22 -15.92 -8.22 4.11
C THR A 22 -14.49 -7.73 4.35
N ILE A 23 -14.17 -6.47 4.01
CA ILE A 23 -12.81 -5.92 4.16
C ILE A 23 -12.40 -5.83 5.65
N PRO A 24 -13.21 -5.26 6.56
CA PRO A 24 -12.88 -5.24 7.98
C PRO A 24 -12.69 -6.65 8.58
N THR A 25 -13.54 -7.60 8.21
CA THR A 25 -13.45 -8.98 8.72
C THR A 25 -12.19 -9.68 8.23
N LEU A 26 -11.86 -9.57 6.94
CA LEU A 26 -10.62 -10.15 6.39
C LEU A 26 -9.37 -9.53 7.02
N LEU A 27 -9.38 -8.21 7.23
CA LEU A 27 -8.29 -7.53 7.91
C LEU A 27 -8.15 -7.99 9.36
N PHE A 28 -9.27 -8.07 10.10
CA PHE A 28 -9.30 -8.56 11.47
C PHE A 28 -8.75 -10.00 11.58
N LEU A 29 -9.23 -10.90 10.74
CA LEU A 29 -8.77 -12.29 10.71
C LEU A 29 -7.29 -12.38 10.32
N GLY A 30 -6.85 -11.58 9.35
CA GLY A 30 -5.44 -11.52 8.96
C GLY A 30 -4.54 -11.07 10.11
N LEU A 31 -4.91 -10.01 10.82
CA LEU A 31 -4.18 -9.54 11.99
C LEU A 31 -4.20 -10.57 13.12
N LEU A 32 -5.39 -11.12 13.41
CA LEU A 32 -5.56 -12.13 14.46
C LEU A 32 -4.75 -13.41 14.19
N PHE A 33 -4.56 -13.77 12.92
CA PHE A 33 -3.75 -14.94 12.56
C PHE A 33 -2.26 -14.60 12.50
N CYS A 34 -1.87 -13.53 11.79
CA CYS A 34 -0.45 -13.24 11.53
C CYS A 34 0.32 -12.77 12.78
N PHE A 35 -0.28 -11.90 13.61
CA PHE A 35 0.44 -11.34 14.75
C PHE A 35 0.73 -12.36 15.86
N PRO A 36 -0.26 -13.14 16.36
CA PRO A 36 0.05 -14.16 17.35
C PRO A 36 1.01 -15.23 16.81
N THR A 37 0.83 -15.69 15.56
CA THR A 37 1.72 -16.72 14.99
C THR A 37 3.15 -16.23 14.82
N ALA A 38 3.36 -14.92 14.55
CA ALA A 38 4.69 -14.34 14.46
C ALA A 38 5.37 -14.14 15.83
N PHE A 39 4.61 -13.81 16.88
CA PHE A 39 5.18 -13.28 18.13
C PHE A 39 4.90 -14.12 19.40
N HIS A 40 4.00 -15.12 19.33
CA HIS A 40 3.56 -15.84 20.54
C HIS A 40 4.68 -16.66 21.21
N GLU A 41 5.53 -17.31 20.41
CA GLU A 41 6.63 -18.12 20.92
C GLU A 41 7.93 -17.79 20.17
N PRO A 42 8.64 -16.70 20.53
CA PRO A 42 9.89 -16.35 19.88
C PRO A 42 10.95 -17.38 20.21
N ARG A 43 11.23 -18.28 19.26
CA ARG A 43 12.27 -19.33 19.37
C ARG A 43 13.25 -19.14 18.22
N PRO A 44 14.55 -19.37 18.44
CA PRO A 44 15.50 -19.42 17.34
C PRO A 44 15.12 -20.51 16.33
N HIS A 45 15.17 -20.16 15.03
CA HIS A 45 14.94 -21.07 13.92
C HIS A 45 16.14 -21.01 13.00
N HIS A 46 16.98 -22.04 13.04
CA HIS A 46 18.23 -22.12 12.27
C HIS A 46 19.11 -20.87 12.42
N ALA A 47 19.20 -20.34 13.67
CA ALA A 47 20.03 -19.18 13.98
C ALA A 47 21.51 -19.56 13.82
N LYS A 48 22.22 -18.89 12.92
CA LYS A 48 23.63 -19.18 12.64
C LYS A 48 24.51 -18.70 13.79
N VAL A 49 25.27 -19.61 14.38
CA VAL A 49 26.17 -19.33 15.48
C VAL A 49 27.56 -19.84 15.15
N VAL A 50 28.58 -19.03 15.45
CA VAL A 50 29.97 -19.35 15.20
C VAL A 50 30.69 -19.60 16.50
N ILE A 51 31.44 -20.74 16.63
CA ILE A 51 32.10 -21.15 17.82
C ILE A 51 33.61 -21.23 17.59
N ALA A 52 34.38 -20.55 18.43
CA ALA A 52 35.82 -20.52 18.35
C ALA A 52 36.46 -21.88 18.71
N GLY A 53 37.06 -22.53 17.73
CA GLY A 53 37.76 -23.81 17.86
C GLY A 53 36.90 -25.03 17.51
N PRO A 54 37.38 -25.90 16.59
CA PRO A 54 36.63 -27.07 16.07
C PRO A 54 36.31 -28.13 17.14
N ALA A 55 37.12 -28.24 18.17
CA ALA A 55 36.86 -29.15 19.27
C ALA A 55 35.74 -28.69 20.20
N LEU A 56 35.67 -27.37 20.46
CA LEU A 56 34.62 -26.75 21.23
C LEU A 56 33.30 -26.76 20.46
N GLU A 57 33.35 -26.47 19.16
CA GLU A 57 32.19 -26.47 18.25
C GLU A 57 31.42 -27.78 18.32
N ARG A 58 32.11 -28.95 18.17
CA ARG A 58 31.47 -30.27 18.23
C ARG A 58 30.74 -30.52 19.55
N GLY A 59 31.33 -30.14 20.67
CA GLY A 59 30.72 -30.29 21.99
C GLY A 59 29.51 -29.42 22.22
N VAL A 60 29.60 -28.16 21.79
CA VAL A 60 28.50 -27.18 21.88
C VAL A 60 27.36 -27.54 20.93
N ASP A 61 27.67 -27.90 19.68
CA ASP A 61 26.70 -28.35 18.70
C ASP A 61 25.88 -29.55 19.19
N ALA A 62 26.56 -30.59 19.66
CA ALA A 62 25.89 -31.76 20.25
C ALA A 62 24.97 -31.40 21.41
N SER A 63 25.42 -30.50 22.26
CA SER A 63 24.64 -30.02 23.43
C SER A 63 23.42 -29.22 23.03
N LEU A 64 23.55 -28.34 22.04
CA LEU A 64 22.46 -27.50 21.50
C LEU A 64 21.46 -28.35 20.74
N ARG A 65 21.88 -29.25 19.88
CA ARG A 65 20.98 -30.15 19.09
C ARG A 65 20.16 -31.06 20.00
N GLN A 66 20.76 -31.55 21.12
CA GLN A 66 20.05 -32.40 22.06
C GLN A 66 18.90 -31.67 22.78
N ARG A 67 19.10 -30.39 23.13
CA ARG A 67 18.13 -29.61 23.90
C ARG A 67 17.18 -28.77 23.07
N HIS A 68 17.67 -28.27 21.97
CA HIS A 68 16.99 -27.32 21.11
C HIS A 68 17.16 -27.71 19.64
N PRO A 69 16.58 -28.85 19.21
CA PRO A 69 16.73 -29.30 17.82
C PRO A 69 16.18 -28.26 16.83
N GLY A 70 16.98 -27.90 15.81
CA GLY A 70 16.60 -26.93 14.79
C GLY A 70 16.66 -25.45 15.22
N TRP A 71 17.12 -25.14 16.43
CA TRP A 71 17.23 -23.75 16.86
C TRP A 71 18.48 -23.07 16.30
N PHE A 72 19.60 -23.81 16.22
CA PHE A 72 20.90 -23.25 15.88
C PHE A 72 21.59 -24.05 14.77
N ASP A 73 22.20 -23.32 13.84
CA ASP A 73 23.14 -23.85 12.87
C ASP A 73 24.54 -23.42 13.32
N VAL A 74 25.29 -24.41 13.84
CA VAL A 74 26.58 -24.15 14.46
C VAL A 74 27.70 -24.37 13.44
N THR A 75 28.65 -23.43 13.38
CA THR A 75 29.86 -23.52 12.54
C THR A 75 31.08 -23.17 13.37
N ALA A 76 32.25 -23.74 12.99
CA ALA A 76 33.50 -23.48 13.66
C ALA A 76 34.18 -22.22 13.10
N ALA A 77 34.81 -21.43 13.98
CA ALA A 77 35.79 -20.42 13.65
C ALA A 77 37.18 -20.83 14.15
N ALA A 78 38.23 -20.29 13.60
CA ALA A 78 39.58 -20.56 14.01
C ALA A 78 39.87 -20.03 15.46
N ASP A 79 39.39 -18.80 15.72
CA ASP A 79 39.62 -18.15 16.99
C ASP A 79 38.47 -17.23 17.43
N ALA A 80 38.58 -16.63 18.62
CA ALA A 80 37.60 -15.70 19.18
C ALA A 80 37.45 -14.41 18.34
N ARG A 81 38.50 -14.01 17.60
CA ARG A 81 38.44 -12.82 16.73
C ARG A 81 37.60 -13.08 15.49
N GLU A 82 37.74 -14.26 14.93
CA GLU A 82 36.92 -14.68 13.79
C GLU A 82 35.45 -14.85 14.20
N ALA A 83 35.18 -15.47 15.37
CA ALA A 83 33.83 -15.58 15.92
C ALA A 83 33.19 -14.19 16.18
N ARG A 84 33.95 -13.23 16.69
CA ARG A 84 33.49 -11.84 16.85
C ARG A 84 33.25 -11.14 15.49
N ARG A 85 34.14 -11.34 14.50
CA ARG A 85 33.96 -10.78 13.15
C ARG A 85 32.72 -11.33 12.46
N ALA A 86 32.44 -12.62 12.61
CA ALA A 86 31.26 -13.22 11.99
C ALA A 86 29.96 -12.52 12.42
N VAL A 87 29.89 -12.00 13.65
CA VAL A 87 28.73 -11.18 14.11
C VAL A 87 28.75 -9.79 13.47
N LEU A 88 29.91 -9.12 13.44
CA LEU A 88 30.05 -7.81 12.81
C LEU A 88 29.77 -7.85 11.30
N ASP A 89 30.19 -8.94 10.62
CA ASP A 89 29.97 -9.17 9.20
C ASP A 89 28.56 -9.71 8.92
N ARG A 90 27.70 -9.82 9.96
CA ARG A 90 26.31 -10.30 9.88
C ARG A 90 26.17 -11.67 9.23
N THR A 91 27.22 -12.48 9.25
CA THR A 91 27.23 -13.87 8.78
C THR A 91 26.69 -14.83 9.84
N ALA A 92 26.80 -14.45 11.11
CA ALA A 92 26.23 -15.14 12.27
C ALA A 92 25.55 -14.16 13.23
N VAL A 93 24.59 -14.65 13.99
CA VAL A 93 23.87 -13.86 15.02
C VAL A 93 24.55 -13.88 16.37
N ALA A 94 25.44 -14.86 16.60
CA ALA A 94 26.27 -14.94 17.79
C ALA A 94 27.61 -15.59 17.48
N GLY A 95 28.63 -15.17 18.24
CA GLY A 95 29.94 -15.78 18.31
C GLY A 95 30.22 -16.28 19.75
N TYR A 96 30.69 -17.51 19.95
CA TYR A 96 30.98 -18.03 21.23
C TYR A 96 32.45 -18.48 21.31
N ALA A 97 33.14 -18.06 22.35
CA ALA A 97 34.53 -18.39 22.58
C ALA A 97 34.80 -18.70 24.06
N VAL A 98 35.77 -19.56 24.33
CA VAL A 98 36.24 -19.84 25.67
C VAL A 98 37.62 -19.21 25.85
N GLN A 99 37.80 -18.41 26.91
CA GLN A 99 39.02 -17.75 27.27
C GLN A 99 39.43 -18.14 28.70
N GLY A 100 40.27 -19.14 28.82
CA GLY A 100 40.67 -19.67 30.13
C GLY A 100 39.51 -20.35 30.84
N LYS A 101 39.05 -19.77 31.95
CA LYS A 101 37.90 -20.26 32.77
C LYS A 101 36.59 -19.57 32.43
N ASP A 102 36.60 -18.56 31.58
CA ASP A 102 35.43 -17.79 31.22
C ASP A 102 34.99 -18.09 29.78
N ALA A 103 33.69 -18.04 29.55
CA ALA A 103 33.09 -18.10 28.23
C ALA A 103 32.62 -16.72 27.84
N VAL A 104 32.88 -16.32 26.57
CA VAL A 104 32.44 -15.04 26.03
C VAL A 104 31.46 -15.29 24.88
N LEU A 105 30.31 -14.65 24.97
CA LEU A 105 29.29 -14.64 23.94
C LEU A 105 29.27 -13.26 23.27
N TYR A 106 29.66 -13.22 22.00
CA TYR A 106 29.56 -12.00 21.15
C TYR A 106 28.18 -11.93 20.54
N VAL A 107 27.49 -10.82 20.73
CA VAL A 107 26.15 -10.55 20.21
C VAL A 107 26.09 -9.13 19.68
N ALA A 108 25.10 -8.83 18.87
CA ALA A 108 24.83 -7.48 18.39
C ALA A 108 23.47 -7.02 18.94
N LYS A 109 23.47 -6.04 19.84
CA LYS A 109 22.24 -5.45 20.39
C LYS A 109 21.41 -4.78 19.28
N ALA A 110 22.07 -4.29 18.24
CA ALA A 110 21.42 -3.73 17.04
C ALA A 110 20.48 -4.71 16.33
N ASP A 111 20.66 -6.03 16.48
CA ASP A 111 19.74 -7.04 15.95
C ASP A 111 18.50 -7.28 16.84
N GLY A 112 18.45 -6.63 18.00
CA GLY A 112 17.32 -6.61 18.92
C GLY A 112 17.59 -7.33 20.24
N ALA A 113 17.21 -6.69 21.35
CA ALA A 113 17.43 -7.19 22.72
C ALA A 113 16.78 -8.57 22.98
N ALA A 114 15.66 -8.88 22.31
CA ALA A 114 15.02 -10.19 22.45
C ALA A 114 15.90 -11.34 21.93
N LEU A 115 16.66 -11.11 20.85
CA LEU A 115 17.62 -12.08 20.32
C LEU A 115 18.80 -12.25 21.28
N GLU A 116 19.36 -11.15 21.75
CA GLU A 116 20.42 -11.17 22.77
C GLU A 116 20.03 -11.99 23.99
N GLN A 117 18.84 -11.75 24.54
CA GLN A 117 18.31 -12.49 25.69
C GLN A 117 18.14 -13.99 25.39
N ALA A 118 17.58 -14.34 24.23
CA ALA A 118 17.40 -15.73 23.83
C ALA A 118 18.75 -16.47 23.71
N LEU A 119 19.73 -15.82 23.05
CA LEU A 119 21.08 -16.33 22.87
C LEU A 119 21.81 -16.48 24.24
N THR A 120 21.78 -15.45 25.07
CA THR A 120 22.40 -15.45 26.40
C THR A 120 21.83 -16.58 27.25
N LYS A 121 20.50 -16.76 27.30
CA LYS A 121 19.85 -17.85 28.01
C LYS A 121 20.26 -19.24 27.50
N GLY A 122 20.32 -19.40 26.16
CA GLY A 122 20.76 -20.66 25.54
C GLY A 122 22.19 -21.01 25.89
N PHE A 123 23.11 -20.05 25.73
CA PHE A 123 24.53 -20.26 25.97
C PHE A 123 24.92 -20.28 27.45
N ALA A 124 24.14 -19.64 28.34
CA ALA A 124 24.37 -19.77 29.81
C ALA A 124 24.27 -21.22 30.28
N THR A 125 23.37 -22.00 29.72
CA THR A 125 23.27 -23.44 30.05
C THR A 125 24.43 -24.25 29.51
N VAL A 126 25.03 -23.85 28.40
CA VAL A 126 26.24 -24.48 27.84
C VAL A 126 27.45 -24.16 28.71
N ALA A 127 27.66 -22.89 29.05
CA ALA A 127 28.76 -22.44 29.91
C ALA A 127 28.71 -23.09 31.32
N ALA A 128 27.52 -23.15 31.92
CA ALA A 128 27.34 -23.76 33.25
C ALA A 128 27.74 -25.24 33.30
N ARG A 129 27.52 -26.01 32.24
CA ARG A 129 27.94 -27.43 32.13
C ARG A 129 29.45 -27.60 32.17
N HIS A 130 30.18 -26.63 31.66
CA HIS A 130 31.63 -26.62 31.63
C HIS A 130 32.23 -25.84 32.82
N HIS A 131 31.42 -25.51 33.82
CA HIS A 131 31.82 -24.69 34.98
C HIS A 131 32.48 -23.37 34.61
N GLN A 132 31.99 -22.76 33.49
CA GLN A 132 32.47 -21.49 32.95
C GLN A 132 31.49 -20.37 33.30
N LYS A 133 32.02 -19.20 33.58
CA LYS A 133 31.22 -17.98 33.72
C LYS A 133 30.98 -17.39 32.37
N LEU A 134 29.70 -17.26 31.95
CA LEU A 134 29.34 -16.58 30.67
C LEU A 134 29.39 -15.07 30.85
N THR A 135 30.13 -14.41 29.97
CA THR A 135 30.11 -12.94 29.79
C THR A 135 29.60 -12.61 28.41
N THR A 136 28.58 -11.77 28.30
CA THR A 136 28.07 -11.32 27.05
C THR A 136 28.76 -10.02 26.64
N THR A 137 29.26 -9.95 25.41
CA THR A 137 29.91 -8.76 24.84
C THR A 137 29.12 -8.29 23.65
N ASP A 138 28.56 -7.10 23.72
CA ASP A 138 27.89 -6.43 22.60
C ASP A 138 28.94 -5.88 21.64
N VAL A 139 28.87 -6.29 20.37
CA VAL A 139 29.82 -5.89 19.31
C VAL A 139 29.28 -4.79 18.40
N ALA A 140 27.97 -4.55 18.42
CA ALA A 140 27.29 -3.50 17.69
C ALA A 140 26.27 -2.79 18.60
N PRO A 141 26.75 -1.92 19.49
CA PRO A 141 25.90 -1.25 20.48
C PRO A 141 24.97 -0.25 19.80
N THR A 142 23.76 -0.15 20.31
CA THR A 142 22.77 0.84 19.92
C THR A 142 22.95 2.15 20.69
N MET A 143 22.28 3.21 20.25
CA MET A 143 22.25 4.48 21.01
C MET A 143 21.59 4.27 22.38
N SER A 144 21.95 5.12 23.35
CA SER A 144 21.44 5.03 24.74
C SER A 144 19.92 5.14 24.84
N LYS A 145 19.26 5.76 23.88
CA LYS A 145 17.79 5.85 23.80
C LYS A 145 17.12 4.68 23.07
N ASP A 146 17.90 3.79 22.48
CA ASP A 146 17.42 2.59 21.79
C ASP A 146 17.92 1.33 22.49
N GLU A 147 17.51 1.13 23.75
CA GLU A 147 17.92 -0.02 24.55
C GLU A 147 17.50 -1.37 23.98
N ASN A 148 16.48 -1.38 23.12
CA ASN A 148 15.91 -2.61 22.55
C ASN A 148 16.35 -2.89 21.11
N GLY A 149 17.06 -1.99 20.44
CA GLY A 149 17.43 -2.12 19.02
C GLY A 149 16.21 -2.05 18.07
N THR A 150 15.15 -1.33 18.49
CA THR A 150 13.86 -1.25 17.76
C THR A 150 13.69 0.03 16.98
N THR A 151 14.54 1.02 17.17
CA THR A 151 14.45 2.32 16.47
C THR A 151 14.40 2.17 14.94
N PRO A 152 15.22 1.34 14.26
CA PRO A 152 15.13 1.14 12.82
C PRO A 152 13.75 0.66 12.36
N VAL A 153 13.06 -0.13 13.19
CA VAL A 153 11.70 -0.61 12.88
C VAL A 153 10.69 0.53 12.96
N TYR A 154 10.74 1.35 14.02
CA TYR A 154 9.81 2.46 14.19
C TYR A 154 9.92 3.48 13.08
N PHE A 155 11.15 3.86 12.71
CA PHE A 155 11.39 4.75 11.59
C PHE A 155 11.02 4.11 10.25
N GLY A 156 11.30 2.81 10.07
CA GLY A 156 10.84 2.06 8.90
C GLY A 156 9.32 2.12 8.74
N VAL A 157 8.55 1.88 9.81
CA VAL A 157 7.09 2.01 9.79
C VAL A 157 6.65 3.45 9.49
N ALA A 158 7.34 4.45 10.09
CA ALA A 158 7.05 5.87 9.87
C ALA A 158 7.28 6.33 8.43
N TRP A 159 8.16 5.69 7.66
CA TRP A 159 8.36 5.94 6.22
C TRP A 159 7.48 5.04 5.34
N ASN A 160 7.15 3.83 5.76
CA ASN A 160 6.33 2.87 5.02
C ASN A 160 4.87 3.32 4.91
N VAL A 161 4.23 3.65 6.04
CA VAL A 161 2.80 3.99 6.09
C VAL A 161 2.46 5.25 5.29
N PRO A 162 3.17 6.38 5.43
CA PRO A 162 2.91 7.56 4.61
C PRO A 162 3.13 7.33 3.12
N GLY A 163 4.04 6.44 2.72
CA GLY A 163 4.23 6.04 1.33
C GLY A 163 2.94 5.44 0.72
N TYR A 164 2.28 4.54 1.45
CA TYR A 164 0.99 3.97 1.04
C TYR A 164 -0.14 5.02 1.02
N ILE A 165 -0.23 5.87 2.06
CA ILE A 165 -1.22 6.95 2.14
C ILE A 165 -1.03 7.94 0.98
N LEU A 166 0.21 8.29 0.64
CA LEU A 166 0.53 9.14 -0.49
C LEU A 166 -0.02 8.56 -1.81
N ALA A 167 0.17 7.26 -2.04
CA ALA A 167 -0.38 6.60 -3.23
C ALA A 167 -1.91 6.68 -3.26
N THR A 168 -2.61 6.42 -2.15
CA THR A 168 -4.07 6.50 -2.06
C THR A 168 -4.59 7.91 -2.35
N THR A 169 -3.89 8.93 -1.86
CA THR A 169 -4.20 10.33 -2.09
C THR A 169 -4.00 10.71 -3.56
N LEU A 170 -2.90 10.26 -4.17
CA LEU A 170 -2.59 10.52 -5.59
C LEU A 170 -3.55 9.81 -6.54
N LEU A 171 -4.15 8.69 -6.14
CA LEU A 171 -5.21 8.04 -6.92
C LEU A 171 -6.44 8.94 -7.07
N ARG A 172 -6.80 9.67 -6.01
CA ARG A 172 -7.93 10.62 -6.00
C ARG A 172 -7.61 11.92 -6.75
N ALA A 173 -6.33 12.25 -6.96
CA ALA A 173 -5.90 13.44 -7.68
C ALA A 173 -6.04 13.24 -9.21
N VAL A 174 -7.27 13.30 -9.72
CA VAL A 174 -7.60 13.08 -11.13
C VAL A 174 -7.01 14.13 -12.07
N THR A 175 -6.71 15.34 -11.57
CA THR A 175 -6.09 16.43 -12.36
C THR A 175 -4.58 16.21 -12.58
N PHE A 176 -3.95 15.29 -11.84
CA PHE A 176 -2.53 15.01 -11.96
C PHE A 176 -2.28 13.96 -13.04
N ASN A 177 -1.50 14.35 -14.04
CA ASN A 177 -0.98 13.39 -15.01
C ASN A 177 0.07 12.46 -14.36
N ARG A 178 0.44 11.36 -15.02
CA ARG A 178 1.39 10.36 -14.48
C ARG A 178 2.73 10.97 -14.07
N ARG A 179 3.26 11.92 -14.87
CA ARG A 179 4.54 12.61 -14.55
C ARG A 179 4.43 13.42 -13.26
N LYS A 180 3.32 14.17 -13.09
CA LYS A 180 3.09 14.94 -11.86
C LYS A 180 2.96 14.01 -10.64
N LYS A 181 2.26 12.87 -10.77
CA LYS A 181 2.14 11.88 -9.69
C LYS A 181 3.52 11.33 -9.30
N MET A 182 4.36 10.95 -10.27
CA MET A 182 5.72 10.47 -9.99
C MET A 182 6.61 11.53 -9.35
N LEU A 183 6.58 12.75 -9.85
CA LEU A 183 7.32 13.86 -9.24
C LEU A 183 6.87 14.12 -7.80
N THR A 184 5.57 14.04 -7.53
CA THR A 184 5.04 14.19 -6.16
C THR A 184 5.52 13.04 -5.25
N ILE A 185 5.57 11.79 -5.75
CA ILE A 185 6.12 10.67 -4.98
C ILE A 185 7.59 10.94 -4.63
N VAL A 186 8.41 11.31 -5.61
CA VAL A 186 9.83 11.58 -5.40
C VAL A 186 10.03 12.73 -4.40
N ALA A 187 9.32 13.84 -4.59
CA ALA A 187 9.43 15.02 -3.71
C ALA A 187 8.97 14.71 -2.28
N ALA A 188 7.84 14.02 -2.12
CA ALA A 188 7.32 13.66 -0.80
C ALA A 188 8.21 12.61 -0.11
N SER A 189 8.72 11.62 -0.84
CA SER A 189 9.66 10.63 -0.28
C SER A 189 10.95 11.29 0.18
N ALA A 190 11.49 12.24 -0.60
CA ALA A 190 12.66 13.01 -0.19
C ALA A 190 12.39 13.86 1.06
N LEU A 191 11.22 14.52 1.13
CA LEU A 191 10.81 15.28 2.30
C LEU A 191 10.68 14.39 3.54
N PHE A 192 9.99 13.25 3.44
CA PHE A 192 9.83 12.31 4.55
C PHE A 192 11.17 11.75 5.04
N SER A 193 12.09 11.46 4.11
CA SER A 193 13.44 11.00 4.45
C SER A 193 14.21 12.04 5.23
N VAL A 194 14.25 13.30 4.75
CA VAL A 194 14.96 14.40 5.41
C VAL A 194 14.34 14.69 6.78
N VAL A 195 13.02 14.82 6.87
CA VAL A 195 12.35 15.12 8.14
C VAL A 195 12.58 14.00 9.16
N GLY A 196 12.40 12.72 8.75
CA GLY A 196 12.64 11.59 9.63
C GLY A 196 14.09 11.48 10.08
N PHE A 197 15.06 11.72 9.19
CA PHE A 197 16.49 11.74 9.52
C PHE A 197 16.83 12.84 10.54
N LEU A 198 16.37 14.07 10.30
CA LEU A 198 16.60 15.19 11.23
C LEU A 198 15.97 14.95 12.62
N ILE A 199 14.80 14.31 12.66
CA ILE A 199 14.17 13.94 13.93
C ILE A 199 14.99 12.84 14.62
N GLY A 200 15.41 11.81 13.88
CA GLY A 200 16.15 10.69 14.42
C GLY A 200 17.51 11.07 15.01
N THR A 201 18.28 11.86 14.27
CA THR A 201 19.60 12.37 14.72
C THR A 201 19.45 13.47 15.78
N GLY A 202 18.55 14.43 15.56
CA GLY A 202 18.33 15.56 16.48
C GLY A 202 17.84 15.13 17.86
N LEU A 203 17.09 14.05 17.94
CA LEU A 203 16.64 13.43 19.21
C LEU A 203 17.57 12.32 19.72
N ALA A 204 18.69 12.08 19.02
CA ALA A 204 19.66 11.02 19.34
C ALA A 204 19.05 9.61 19.46
N TYR A 205 18.12 9.29 18.55
CA TYR A 205 17.57 7.93 18.43
C TYR A 205 18.49 6.99 17.64
N PHE A 206 19.24 7.53 16.66
CA PHE A 206 20.26 6.80 15.90
C PHE A 206 21.44 7.70 15.54
N PRO A 207 22.63 7.11 15.20
CA PRO A 207 23.82 7.88 14.85
C PRO A 207 23.62 8.71 13.57
N ASP A 208 24.42 9.75 13.39
CA ASP A 208 24.40 10.65 12.24
C ASP A 208 25.06 9.97 11.03
N GLU A 209 24.28 9.08 10.39
CA GLU A 209 24.70 8.31 9.21
C GLU A 209 23.84 8.72 8.00
N PRO A 210 24.36 9.57 7.10
CA PRO A 210 23.59 10.09 5.95
C PRO A 210 23.04 9.02 5.01
N SER A 211 23.65 7.83 4.97
CA SER A 211 23.15 6.68 4.18
C SER A 211 21.72 6.28 4.55
N ALA A 212 21.28 6.53 5.79
CA ALA A 212 19.92 6.28 6.25
C ALA A 212 18.88 7.11 5.46
N LEU A 213 19.23 8.31 4.97
CA LEU A 213 18.39 9.11 4.07
C LEU A 213 18.04 8.35 2.78
N GLY A 214 19.04 7.70 2.20
CA GLY A 214 18.87 6.91 0.98
C GLY A 214 17.92 5.74 1.20
N ILE A 215 18.04 5.02 2.31
CA ILE A 215 17.17 3.89 2.65
C ILE A 215 15.73 4.36 2.89
N ALA A 216 15.53 5.44 3.64
CA ALA A 216 14.23 6.05 3.89
C ALA A 216 13.54 6.47 2.58
N PHE A 217 14.29 7.12 1.69
CA PHE A 217 13.82 7.53 0.38
C PHE A 217 13.41 6.33 -0.48
N LEU A 218 14.24 5.29 -0.56
CA LEU A 218 13.95 4.08 -1.32
C LEU A 218 12.71 3.37 -0.80
N LEU A 219 12.56 3.23 0.53
CA LEU A 219 11.39 2.60 1.14
C LEU A 219 10.10 3.35 0.79
N SER A 220 10.05 4.67 1.07
CA SER A 220 8.86 5.49 0.80
C SER A 220 8.50 5.48 -0.69
N THR A 221 9.51 5.58 -1.56
CA THR A 221 9.34 5.53 -3.02
C THR A 221 8.85 4.15 -3.48
N ALA A 222 9.41 3.05 -2.96
CA ALA A 222 9.02 1.69 -3.30
C ALA A 222 7.55 1.43 -2.97
N VAL A 223 7.15 1.76 -1.75
CA VAL A 223 5.78 1.58 -1.27
C VAL A 223 4.79 2.44 -2.08
N ALA A 224 5.09 3.72 -2.29
CA ALA A 224 4.21 4.63 -3.01
C ALA A 224 4.07 4.25 -4.50
N THR A 225 5.20 3.91 -5.16
CA THR A 225 5.21 3.57 -6.59
C THR A 225 4.50 2.25 -6.86
N PHE A 226 4.78 1.23 -6.04
CA PHE A 226 4.15 -0.07 -6.17
C PHE A 226 2.65 0.01 -5.89
N SER A 227 2.24 0.73 -4.84
CA SER A 227 0.83 0.94 -4.51
C SER A 227 0.09 1.65 -5.65
N LEU A 228 0.67 2.72 -6.20
CA LEU A 228 0.08 3.44 -7.32
C LEU A 228 -0.04 2.55 -8.57
N GLY A 229 0.99 1.72 -8.84
CA GLY A 229 1.00 0.78 -9.96
C GLY A 229 0.01 -0.39 -9.81
N MET A 230 -0.20 -0.87 -8.59
CA MET A 230 -1.10 -1.98 -8.27
C MET A 230 -2.58 -1.57 -8.38
N ALA A 231 -2.92 -0.30 -8.13
CA ALA A 231 -4.29 0.18 -8.01
C ALA A 231 -5.19 -0.14 -9.21
N PRO A 232 -4.77 0.03 -10.49
CA PRO A 232 -5.61 -0.30 -11.66
C PRO A 232 -5.97 -1.78 -11.75
N PHE A 233 -5.15 -2.66 -11.17
CA PHE A 233 -5.33 -4.11 -11.22
C PHE A 233 -6.19 -4.62 -10.06
N THR A 234 -6.10 -4.02 -8.89
CA THR A 234 -6.86 -4.41 -7.69
C THR A 234 -8.23 -3.73 -7.59
N LYS A 235 -8.42 -2.61 -8.29
CA LYS A 235 -9.70 -1.87 -8.36
C LYS A 235 -10.32 -1.64 -6.97
N GLN A 236 -11.53 -2.16 -6.74
CA GLN A 236 -12.25 -2.05 -5.46
C GLN A 236 -11.54 -2.74 -4.28
N PHE A 237 -10.71 -3.75 -4.53
CA PHE A 237 -9.94 -4.45 -3.50
C PHE A 237 -8.62 -3.76 -3.13
N PHE A 238 -8.32 -2.59 -3.73
CA PHE A 238 -7.08 -1.86 -3.47
C PHE A 238 -6.83 -1.59 -1.98
N PRO A 239 -7.82 -1.13 -1.18
CA PRO A 239 -7.60 -0.92 0.25
C PRO A 239 -7.22 -2.21 0.99
N LEU A 240 -7.92 -3.32 0.69
CA LEU A 240 -7.63 -4.63 1.29
C LEU A 240 -6.23 -5.12 0.90
N ALA A 241 -5.88 -5.02 -0.38
CA ALA A 241 -4.57 -5.43 -0.88
C ALA A 241 -3.44 -4.61 -0.24
N GLY A 242 -3.60 -3.29 -0.13
CA GLY A 242 -2.60 -2.42 0.48
C GLY A 242 -2.46 -2.64 1.99
N LEU A 243 -3.56 -2.68 2.73
CA LEU A 243 -3.54 -2.96 4.17
C LEU A 243 -3.02 -4.37 4.47
N GLY A 244 -3.45 -5.36 3.68
CA GLY A 244 -2.94 -6.73 3.78
C GLY A 244 -1.44 -6.80 3.57
N LEU A 245 -0.94 -6.18 2.50
CA LEU A 245 0.48 -6.21 2.14
C LEU A 245 1.36 -5.45 3.15
N TYR A 246 1.00 -4.18 3.46
CA TYR A 246 1.88 -3.28 4.22
C TYR A 246 1.66 -3.31 5.73
N ILE A 247 0.54 -3.87 6.21
CA ILE A 247 0.27 -3.98 7.65
C ILE A 247 0.24 -5.43 8.07
N VAL A 248 -0.65 -6.25 7.50
CA VAL A 248 -0.85 -7.64 7.96
C VAL A 248 0.38 -8.51 7.72
N LEU A 249 1.01 -8.40 6.56
CA LEU A 249 2.18 -9.21 6.18
C LEU A 249 3.50 -8.51 6.52
N SER A 250 3.59 -7.21 6.28
CA SER A 250 4.86 -6.48 6.37
C SER A 250 5.27 -6.20 7.83
N VAL A 251 4.32 -5.87 8.73
CA VAL A 251 4.67 -5.54 10.12
C VAL A 251 5.18 -6.77 10.90
N PRO A 252 4.53 -7.96 10.87
CA PRO A 252 5.07 -9.14 11.53
C PRO A 252 6.43 -9.59 10.99
N SER A 253 6.70 -9.33 9.72
CA SER A 253 7.97 -9.65 9.05
C SER A 253 8.98 -8.50 9.04
N SER A 254 8.70 -7.37 9.71
CA SER A 254 9.54 -6.16 9.64
C SER A 254 10.85 -6.24 10.44
N GLY A 255 10.99 -7.23 11.32
CA GLY A 255 12.08 -7.30 12.28
C GLY A 255 11.76 -6.63 13.63
N VAL A 256 10.46 -6.42 13.93
CA VAL A 256 9.98 -6.14 15.32
C VAL A 256 10.44 -7.26 16.26
N ALA A 257 10.16 -8.52 15.91
CA ALA A 257 10.91 -9.64 16.43
C ALA A 257 12.13 -9.88 15.53
N PRO A 258 13.33 -10.08 16.09
CA PRO A 258 14.51 -10.43 15.30
C PRO A 258 14.25 -11.60 14.36
N VAL A 259 14.74 -11.48 13.12
CA VAL A 259 14.45 -12.47 12.06
C VAL A 259 14.71 -13.93 12.46
N PRO A 260 15.81 -14.26 13.17
CA PRO A 260 16.07 -15.62 13.60
C PRO A 260 15.06 -16.17 14.61
N LEU A 261 14.26 -15.31 15.26
CA LEU A 261 13.20 -15.71 16.20
C LEU A 261 11.84 -15.88 15.53
N LEU A 262 11.71 -15.48 14.26
CA LEU A 262 10.46 -15.62 13.50
C LEU A 262 10.29 -17.06 13.00
N PRO A 263 9.05 -17.57 12.90
CA PRO A 263 8.76 -18.78 12.15
C PRO A 263 9.23 -18.68 10.69
N THR A 264 9.63 -19.80 10.11
CA THR A 264 10.24 -19.87 8.76
C THR A 264 9.43 -19.14 7.68
N PHE A 265 8.10 -19.20 7.74
CA PHE A 265 7.22 -18.47 6.83
C PHE A 265 7.48 -16.95 6.87
N PHE A 266 7.56 -16.37 8.07
CA PHE A 266 7.82 -14.94 8.23
C PHE A 266 9.26 -14.55 7.89
N GLN A 267 10.22 -15.46 8.01
CA GLN A 267 11.60 -15.24 7.52
C GLN A 267 11.63 -15.09 5.98
N TYR A 268 10.90 -15.98 5.25
CA TYR A 268 10.76 -15.82 3.79
C TYR A 268 10.03 -14.53 3.43
N LEU A 269 9.00 -14.18 4.17
CA LEU A 269 8.25 -12.95 3.95
C LEU A 269 9.13 -11.72 4.20
N HIS A 270 9.94 -11.73 5.28
CA HIS A 270 10.92 -10.69 5.57
C HIS A 270 11.89 -10.48 4.40
N ALA A 271 12.39 -11.56 3.82
CA ALA A 271 13.36 -11.50 2.73
C ALA A 271 12.83 -10.80 1.45
N VAL A 272 11.50 -10.71 1.28
CA VAL A 272 10.87 -10.10 0.09
C VAL A 272 10.12 -8.81 0.40
N MET A 273 9.69 -8.57 1.65
CA MET A 273 8.90 -7.38 2.00
C MET A 273 9.76 -6.11 2.06
N PRO A 274 9.24 -4.96 1.59
CA PRO A 274 10.02 -3.73 1.54
C PRO A 274 10.38 -3.21 2.93
N LEU A 275 9.47 -3.31 3.91
CA LEU A 275 9.73 -2.82 5.27
C LEU A 275 10.83 -3.62 5.97
N GLY A 276 10.80 -4.95 5.89
CA GLY A 276 11.83 -5.81 6.50
C GLY A 276 13.22 -5.52 5.91
N ASN A 277 13.29 -5.42 4.59
CA ASN A 277 14.55 -5.09 3.91
C ASN A 277 15.03 -3.67 4.25
N ALA A 278 14.13 -2.68 4.39
CA ALA A 278 14.53 -1.35 4.82
C ALA A 278 15.09 -1.33 6.25
N VAL A 279 14.48 -2.09 7.16
CA VAL A 279 14.98 -2.23 8.54
C VAL A 279 16.36 -2.90 8.56
N ASP A 280 16.59 -3.94 7.77
CA ASP A 280 17.91 -4.59 7.65
C ASP A 280 18.96 -3.66 7.06
N ALA A 281 18.60 -2.87 6.04
CA ALA A 281 19.49 -1.86 5.47
C ALA A 281 19.81 -0.76 6.49
N LEU A 282 18.80 -0.27 7.23
CA LEU A 282 19.00 0.72 8.30
C LEU A 282 19.93 0.19 9.39
N ARG A 283 19.74 -1.05 9.85
CA ARG A 283 20.66 -1.67 10.81
C ARG A 283 22.08 -1.72 10.25
N GLY A 284 22.22 -2.13 8.98
CA GLY A 284 23.51 -2.20 8.29
C GLY A 284 24.26 -0.87 8.26
N VAL A 285 23.59 0.21 7.87
CA VAL A 285 24.21 1.55 7.78
C VAL A 285 24.43 2.18 9.16
N LEU A 286 23.53 1.98 10.11
CA LEU A 286 23.61 2.64 11.42
C LEU A 286 24.58 1.97 12.40
N TYR A 287 24.75 0.63 12.33
CA TYR A 287 25.43 -0.12 13.39
C TYR A 287 26.50 -1.11 12.88
N PHE A 288 26.52 -1.41 11.56
CA PHE A 288 27.41 -2.43 11.01
C PHE A 288 28.31 -1.94 9.85
N ASN A 289 28.59 -0.63 9.79
CA ASN A 289 29.46 -0.03 8.77
C ASN A 289 29.13 -0.47 7.34
N ASP A 290 27.85 -0.34 6.97
CA ASP A 290 27.28 -0.71 5.65
C ASP A 290 27.30 -2.21 5.31
N VAL A 291 27.64 -3.08 6.25
CA VAL A 291 27.65 -4.53 6.03
C VAL A 291 26.22 -5.05 5.80
N GLY A 292 26.05 -5.84 4.73
CA GLY A 292 24.79 -6.51 4.41
C GLY A 292 23.73 -5.61 3.79
N VAL A 293 24.04 -4.36 3.41
CA VAL A 293 23.09 -3.37 2.88
C VAL A 293 22.69 -3.64 1.43
N LEU A 294 23.57 -4.22 0.61
CA LEU A 294 23.38 -4.37 -0.84
C LEU A 294 22.10 -5.16 -1.18
N LYS A 295 21.88 -6.32 -0.57
CA LYS A 295 20.72 -7.17 -0.82
C LYS A 295 19.40 -6.46 -0.50
N PRO A 296 19.21 -5.87 0.69
CA PRO A 296 18.04 -5.08 1.01
C PRO A 296 17.77 -3.92 0.02
N VAL A 297 18.80 -3.19 -0.37
CA VAL A 297 18.68 -2.09 -1.34
C VAL A 297 18.19 -2.61 -2.69
N LEU A 298 18.74 -3.74 -3.18
CA LEU A 298 18.30 -4.36 -4.43
C LEU A 298 16.81 -4.78 -4.36
N VAL A 299 16.34 -5.29 -3.21
CA VAL A 299 14.93 -5.62 -3.02
C VAL A 299 14.05 -4.36 -3.09
N LEU A 300 14.45 -3.26 -2.45
CA LEU A 300 13.72 -1.98 -2.54
C LEU A 300 13.68 -1.46 -3.98
N CYS A 301 14.79 -1.52 -4.71
CA CYS A 301 14.85 -1.17 -6.13
C CYS A 301 13.95 -2.08 -6.99
N ALA A 302 13.87 -3.37 -6.67
CA ALA A 302 12.97 -4.29 -7.36
C ALA A 302 11.50 -3.92 -7.14
N TRP A 303 11.11 -3.50 -5.94
CA TRP A 303 9.76 -3.01 -5.65
C TRP A 303 9.42 -1.73 -6.44
N ILE A 304 10.37 -0.78 -6.54
CA ILE A 304 10.20 0.44 -7.37
C ILE A 304 10.02 0.03 -8.84
N THR A 305 10.89 -0.85 -9.34
CA THR A 305 10.84 -1.33 -10.72
C THR A 305 9.53 -2.06 -11.03
N ALA A 306 9.06 -2.91 -10.12
CA ALA A 306 7.78 -3.60 -10.25
C ALA A 306 6.61 -2.59 -10.31
N GLY A 307 6.60 -1.59 -9.44
CA GLY A 307 5.60 -0.52 -9.47
C GLY A 307 5.60 0.28 -10.77
N MET A 308 6.78 0.65 -11.26
CA MET A 308 6.94 1.34 -12.55
C MET A 308 6.48 0.48 -13.73
N THR A 309 6.78 -0.81 -13.69
CA THR A 309 6.34 -1.78 -14.72
C THR A 309 4.82 -1.89 -14.74
N LEU A 310 4.17 -1.98 -13.58
CA LEU A 310 2.71 -2.01 -13.48
C LEU A 310 2.08 -0.74 -14.04
N LEU A 311 2.64 0.44 -13.73
CA LEU A 311 2.19 1.72 -14.31
C LEU A 311 2.39 1.77 -15.83
N GLY A 312 3.49 1.23 -16.34
CA GLY A 312 3.76 1.11 -17.76
C GLY A 312 2.78 0.18 -18.47
N LEU A 313 2.50 -0.97 -17.84
CA LEU A 313 1.54 -1.95 -18.37
C LEU A 313 0.11 -1.39 -18.44
N ASP A 314 -0.30 -0.65 -17.42
CA ASP A 314 -1.59 0.06 -17.43
C ASP A 314 -1.64 1.10 -18.57
N ALA A 315 -0.56 1.89 -18.77
CA ALA A 315 -0.45 2.82 -19.87
C ALA A 315 -0.60 2.15 -21.25
N TRP A 316 0.10 1.03 -21.42
CA TRP A 316 0.09 0.29 -22.67
C TRP A 316 -1.29 -0.35 -22.97
N ARG A 317 -1.99 -0.87 -21.93
CA ARG A 317 -3.36 -1.37 -22.07
C ARG A 317 -4.32 -0.28 -22.56
N HIS A 318 -4.26 0.91 -21.95
CA HIS A 318 -5.07 2.04 -22.37
C HIS A 318 -4.74 2.50 -23.77
N HIS A 319 -3.45 2.56 -24.15
CA HIS A 319 -3.05 2.92 -25.51
C HIS A 319 -3.53 1.91 -26.55
N ARG A 320 -3.42 0.62 -26.27
CA ARG A 320 -3.97 -0.42 -27.19
C ARG A 320 -5.48 -0.36 -27.32
N ALA A 321 -6.21 -0.04 -26.25
CA ALA A 321 -7.67 0.12 -26.32
C ALA A 321 -8.09 1.32 -27.19
N SER A 322 -7.28 2.42 -27.17
CA SER A 322 -7.55 3.62 -27.98
C SER A 322 -7.10 3.51 -29.44
N VAL A 323 -6.21 2.58 -29.78
CA VAL A 323 -5.66 2.38 -31.14
C VAL A 323 -6.40 1.28 -31.92
N ARG A 324 -7.38 0.58 -31.34
CA ARG A 324 -8.29 -0.24 -32.14
C ARG A 324 -9.17 0.69 -32.96
N PRO A 325 -8.98 0.79 -34.32
CA PRO A 325 -9.89 1.52 -35.15
C PRO A 325 -11.24 0.83 -35.01
N GLY A 326 -12.29 1.61 -34.77
CA GLY A 326 -13.62 1.15 -35.12
C GLY A 326 -13.55 0.80 -36.59
N THR A 327 -13.85 -0.41 -36.95
CA THR A 327 -14.10 -0.81 -38.32
C THR A 327 -15.39 -0.11 -38.70
N GLU A 328 -15.26 1.13 -39.22
CA GLU A 328 -16.25 1.69 -40.12
C GLU A 328 -16.00 1.03 -41.47
N ASP A 329 -16.59 -0.11 -41.69
CA ASP A 329 -16.89 -0.61 -43.01
C ASP A 329 -18.41 -0.71 -43.12
N GLY A 330 -18.97 0.34 -43.74
CA GLY A 330 -20.26 0.22 -44.36
C GLY A 330 -20.19 -0.80 -45.49
N GLN A 331 -20.83 -1.95 -45.23
CA GLN A 331 -21.35 -2.77 -46.31
C GLN A 331 -22.58 -3.49 -45.76
N GLU A 332 -23.73 -3.00 -46.20
CA GLU A 332 -24.99 -3.73 -46.18
C GLU A 332 -24.80 -4.99 -47.02
N ASP A 333 -24.72 -6.15 -46.40
CA ASP A 333 -25.11 -7.42 -46.99
C ASP A 333 -25.64 -8.31 -45.85
N GLY A 334 -26.93 -8.60 -45.97
CA GLY A 334 -27.64 -9.47 -45.04
C GLY A 334 -27.08 -10.89 -45.05
N GLN A 335 -26.53 -11.30 -43.89
CA GLN A 335 -26.49 -12.70 -43.45
C GLN A 335 -26.00 -12.75 -42.02
N ASP A 336 -26.81 -13.39 -41.18
CA ASP A 336 -26.51 -13.95 -39.84
C ASP A 336 -25.55 -13.12 -38.96
N VAL A 337 -26.12 -12.11 -38.27
CA VAL A 337 -25.49 -11.51 -37.07
C VAL A 337 -25.53 -12.56 -35.98
N PRO A 338 -24.36 -13.02 -35.46
CA PRO A 338 -24.36 -13.82 -34.24
C PRO A 338 -25.03 -13.01 -33.11
N GLU A 339 -26.02 -13.59 -32.46
CA GLU A 339 -26.64 -12.98 -31.28
C GLU A 339 -25.54 -12.53 -30.32
N PRO A 340 -25.54 -11.26 -29.87
CA PRO A 340 -24.59 -10.82 -28.86
C PRO A 340 -24.75 -11.72 -27.62
N PRO A 341 -23.64 -12.04 -26.91
CA PRO A 341 -23.73 -12.85 -25.71
C PRO A 341 -24.75 -12.20 -24.77
N VAL A 342 -25.71 -12.99 -24.30
CA VAL A 342 -26.75 -12.57 -23.36
C VAL A 342 -26.06 -11.98 -22.14
N GLU A 343 -26.03 -10.65 -22.04
CA GLU A 343 -25.54 -9.95 -20.85
C GLU A 343 -26.50 -10.30 -19.71
N ASP A 344 -25.93 -10.75 -18.59
CA ASP A 344 -26.70 -11.06 -17.39
C ASP A 344 -27.43 -9.78 -16.93
N PRO A 345 -28.76 -9.72 -16.98
CA PRO A 345 -29.54 -8.52 -16.65
C PRO A 345 -29.40 -8.10 -15.18
N SER A 346 -28.70 -8.88 -14.36
CA SER A 346 -28.39 -8.53 -12.95
C SER A 346 -27.18 -7.59 -12.80
N VAL A 347 -26.44 -7.28 -13.88
CA VAL A 347 -25.19 -6.51 -13.86
C VAL A 347 -25.26 -5.23 -14.71
N GLU A 348 -26.41 -4.84 -15.20
CA GLU A 348 -26.55 -3.56 -15.90
C GLU A 348 -26.27 -2.38 -14.94
N ALA A 349 -25.08 -1.77 -15.08
CA ALA A 349 -24.87 -0.46 -14.53
C ALA A 349 -25.86 0.51 -15.20
N PRO A 350 -26.62 1.33 -14.44
CA PRO A 350 -27.62 2.23 -15.03
C PRO A 350 -26.97 3.12 -16.07
N SER A 351 -27.44 3.06 -17.30
CA SER A 351 -26.94 3.88 -18.40
C SER A 351 -27.32 5.36 -18.20
N PRO A 352 -26.41 6.32 -18.43
CA PRO A 352 -26.72 7.74 -18.34
C PRO A 352 -27.89 8.12 -19.25
N THR A 353 -29.02 8.51 -18.66
CA THR A 353 -30.27 8.76 -19.39
C THR A 353 -30.89 10.09 -18.99
N ALA A 354 -31.33 10.87 -19.99
CA ALA A 354 -32.09 12.08 -19.76
C ALA A 354 -33.52 11.74 -19.33
N LEU A 355 -33.98 12.33 -18.24
CA LEU A 355 -35.33 12.12 -17.73
C LEU A 355 -36.27 13.26 -18.17
N PRO A 356 -37.56 12.95 -18.47
CA PRO A 356 -38.56 13.99 -18.65
C PRO A 356 -38.80 14.70 -17.32
N VAL A 357 -38.72 16.03 -17.34
CA VAL A 357 -38.93 16.86 -16.11
C VAL A 357 -40.43 17.01 -15.88
N ARG A 358 -40.99 16.08 -15.14
CA ARG A 358 -42.40 16.08 -14.67
C ARG A 358 -42.43 15.53 -13.23
N PRO A 359 -43.56 15.67 -12.49
CA PRO A 359 -43.70 15.03 -11.20
C PRO A 359 -43.48 13.52 -11.31
N HIS A 360 -42.61 12.97 -10.49
CA HIS A 360 -42.24 11.55 -10.50
C HIS A 360 -43.43 10.70 -10.06
N ARG A 361 -43.69 9.61 -10.79
CA ARG A 361 -44.64 8.59 -10.41
C ARG A 361 -43.90 7.46 -9.67
N PHE A 362 -44.63 6.78 -8.79
CA PHE A 362 -44.08 5.64 -8.08
C PHE A 362 -43.61 4.56 -9.08
N GLY A 363 -42.33 4.16 -8.97
CA GLY A 363 -41.68 3.19 -9.86
C GLY A 363 -40.83 3.78 -10.99
N GLU A 364 -40.82 5.09 -11.19
CA GLU A 364 -39.90 5.77 -12.13
C GLU A 364 -38.51 5.97 -11.50
N GLN A 365 -37.48 6.02 -12.33
CA GLN A 365 -36.10 6.29 -11.89
C GLN A 365 -35.99 7.71 -11.30
N SER A 366 -35.47 7.84 -10.10
CA SER A 366 -35.23 9.14 -9.47
C SER A 366 -34.04 9.87 -10.15
N PRO A 367 -34.12 11.18 -10.37
CA PRO A 367 -33.01 11.94 -10.92
C PRO A 367 -31.81 11.94 -9.96
N MET A 368 -30.61 11.67 -10.49
CA MET A 368 -29.34 11.84 -9.77
C MET A 368 -28.81 13.26 -9.90
N LEU A 369 -29.14 13.94 -11.02
CA LEU A 369 -28.78 15.32 -11.29
C LEU A 369 -29.98 16.04 -11.85
N GLU A 370 -30.35 17.18 -11.26
CA GLU A 370 -31.39 18.07 -11.73
C GLU A 370 -30.97 19.54 -11.63
N GLY A 371 -31.61 20.40 -12.38
CA GLY A 371 -31.35 21.83 -12.27
C GLY A 371 -32.18 22.69 -13.21
N THR A 372 -31.91 23.99 -13.16
CA THR A 372 -32.56 25.00 -14.00
C THR A 372 -31.50 25.82 -14.75
N VAL A 373 -31.80 26.21 -16.01
CA VAL A 373 -31.00 27.15 -16.77
C VAL A 373 -31.83 28.42 -16.99
N ARG A 374 -31.28 29.56 -16.58
CA ARG A 374 -31.94 30.87 -16.64
C ARG A 374 -31.00 31.89 -17.28
N ASP A 375 -31.58 33.02 -17.73
CA ASP A 375 -30.82 34.18 -18.14
C ASP A 375 -30.55 35.18 -17.00
N ASP A 376 -29.88 36.29 -17.32
CA ASP A 376 -29.60 37.39 -16.37
C ASP A 376 -30.86 38.01 -15.79
N GLY A 377 -31.96 38.02 -16.53
CA GLY A 377 -33.28 38.50 -16.10
C GLY A 377 -34.07 37.45 -15.31
N ARG A 378 -33.43 36.30 -14.93
CA ARG A 378 -34.03 35.14 -14.26
C ARG A 378 -35.13 34.43 -15.07
N GLN A 379 -35.26 34.74 -16.37
CA GLN A 379 -36.19 34.04 -17.24
C GLN A 379 -35.68 32.65 -17.59
N PRO A 380 -36.55 31.60 -17.62
CA PRO A 380 -36.15 30.26 -17.97
C PRO A 380 -35.71 30.17 -19.42
N LEU A 381 -34.57 29.53 -19.64
CA LEU A 381 -34.07 29.28 -21.03
C LEU A 381 -34.57 27.92 -21.51
N ARG A 382 -35.46 27.95 -22.51
CA ARG A 382 -35.98 26.76 -23.20
C ARG A 382 -34.94 26.24 -24.19
N HIS A 383 -34.88 24.93 -24.36
CA HIS A 383 -34.00 24.26 -25.32
C HIS A 383 -32.52 24.60 -25.15
N ALA A 384 -32.08 25.05 -23.97
CA ALA A 384 -30.67 25.15 -23.65
C ALA A 384 -30.09 23.73 -23.60
N ALA A 385 -29.00 23.47 -24.33
CA ALA A 385 -28.35 22.18 -24.30
C ALA A 385 -27.54 22.02 -22.99
N VAL A 386 -27.74 20.91 -22.32
CA VAL A 386 -26.99 20.53 -21.12
C VAL A 386 -26.24 19.26 -21.43
N THR A 387 -24.91 19.33 -21.44
CA THR A 387 -24.01 18.20 -21.74
C THR A 387 -23.27 17.83 -20.45
N ILE A 388 -23.28 16.56 -20.12
CA ILE A 388 -22.60 16.01 -18.96
C ILE A 388 -21.41 15.19 -19.43
N ILE A 389 -20.25 15.47 -18.86
CA ILE A 389 -18.95 14.94 -19.25
C ILE A 389 -18.30 14.34 -18.02
N ASP A 390 -17.70 13.14 -18.14
CA ASP A 390 -16.95 12.52 -17.06
C ASP A 390 -15.57 13.19 -16.83
N ALA A 391 -14.88 12.76 -15.79
CA ALA A 391 -13.54 13.25 -15.46
C ALA A 391 -12.49 12.96 -16.55
N GLY A 392 -12.75 12.01 -17.44
CA GLY A 392 -11.91 11.64 -18.58
C GLY A 392 -12.18 12.48 -19.84
N GLY A 393 -13.17 13.38 -19.81
CA GLY A 393 -13.57 14.20 -20.96
C GLY A 393 -14.56 13.53 -21.91
N ARG A 394 -15.09 12.34 -21.56
CA ARG A 394 -16.07 11.62 -22.37
C ARG A 394 -17.47 12.15 -22.07
N GLN A 395 -18.23 12.45 -23.13
CA GLN A 395 -19.63 12.83 -23.00
C GLN A 395 -20.45 11.62 -22.52
N LEU A 396 -21.11 11.77 -21.36
CA LEU A 396 -22.00 10.76 -20.80
C LEU A 396 -23.42 10.87 -21.35
N VAL A 397 -23.99 12.08 -21.30
CA VAL A 397 -25.33 12.35 -21.79
C VAL A 397 -25.45 13.80 -22.24
N ARG A 398 -26.32 14.05 -23.25
CA ARG A 398 -26.73 15.38 -23.67
C ARG A 398 -28.24 15.46 -23.62
N THR A 399 -28.77 16.48 -22.96
CA THR A 399 -30.18 16.77 -22.84
C THR A 399 -30.46 18.23 -23.16
N SER A 400 -31.73 18.60 -23.28
CA SER A 400 -32.16 20.00 -23.43
C SER A 400 -33.16 20.36 -22.34
N THR A 401 -33.18 21.63 -21.95
CA THR A 401 -34.11 22.16 -20.96
C THR A 401 -35.54 22.24 -21.52
N ASN A 402 -36.52 22.00 -20.64
CA ASN A 402 -37.94 22.15 -20.96
C ASN A 402 -38.40 23.62 -21.00
N ALA A 403 -39.73 23.86 -21.15
CA ALA A 403 -40.31 25.20 -21.18
C ALA A 403 -40.06 26.04 -19.92
N GLN A 404 -39.81 25.40 -18.77
CA GLN A 404 -39.51 26.05 -17.49
C GLN A 404 -37.99 26.14 -17.26
N GLY A 405 -37.16 25.85 -18.26
CA GLY A 405 -35.71 25.87 -18.16
C GLY A 405 -35.13 24.73 -17.30
N ARG A 406 -35.89 23.66 -17.00
CA ARG A 406 -35.47 22.55 -16.12
C ARG A 406 -34.92 21.41 -16.96
N TYR A 407 -33.94 20.68 -16.33
CA TYR A 407 -33.39 19.44 -16.86
C TYR A 407 -33.24 18.41 -15.72
N ALA A 408 -33.23 17.13 -16.07
CA ALA A 408 -33.00 16.04 -15.13
C ALA A 408 -32.30 14.87 -15.85
N VAL A 409 -31.38 14.20 -15.15
CA VAL A 409 -30.60 13.06 -15.65
C VAL A 409 -30.44 12.03 -14.55
N THR A 410 -30.43 10.75 -14.93
CA THR A 410 -30.19 9.61 -14.05
C THR A 410 -29.13 8.67 -14.64
N GLY A 411 -28.73 7.63 -13.91
CA GLY A 411 -27.78 6.63 -14.38
C GLY A 411 -26.35 7.12 -14.54
N LEU A 412 -26.00 8.25 -13.92
CA LEU A 412 -24.66 8.82 -13.98
C LEU A 412 -23.72 8.03 -13.07
N PRO A 413 -22.46 7.78 -13.49
CA PRO A 413 -21.46 7.16 -12.63
C PRO A 413 -21.08 8.08 -11.45
N GLU A 414 -20.68 7.48 -10.33
CA GLU A 414 -20.11 8.22 -9.21
C GLU A 414 -18.79 8.91 -9.60
N GLY A 415 -18.53 10.05 -8.99
CA GLY A 415 -17.30 10.80 -9.17
C GLY A 415 -17.53 12.22 -9.65
N TYR A 416 -16.44 12.87 -10.04
CA TYR A 416 -16.51 14.23 -10.59
C TYR A 416 -17.05 14.22 -12.00
N ILE A 417 -18.08 15.04 -12.24
CA ILE A 417 -18.63 15.32 -13.56
C ILE A 417 -18.55 16.80 -13.87
N SER A 418 -18.40 17.13 -15.15
CA SER A 418 -18.49 18.50 -15.68
C SER A 418 -19.83 18.66 -16.39
N ILE A 419 -20.61 19.65 -15.98
CA ILE A 419 -21.90 19.97 -16.57
C ILE A 419 -21.72 21.25 -17.39
N VAL A 420 -21.97 21.17 -18.69
CA VAL A 420 -21.85 22.29 -19.65
C VAL A 420 -23.24 22.69 -20.08
N ALA A 421 -23.67 23.91 -19.72
CA ALA A 421 -24.90 24.51 -20.23
C ALA A 421 -24.55 25.45 -21.39
N SER A 422 -25.23 25.30 -22.54
CA SER A 422 -25.04 26.15 -23.74
C SER A 422 -26.37 26.50 -24.37
N SER A 423 -26.46 27.71 -24.90
CA SER A 423 -27.62 28.21 -25.62
C SER A 423 -27.18 29.20 -26.73
N PRO A 424 -27.85 29.27 -27.90
CA PRO A 424 -27.50 30.20 -28.95
C PRO A 424 -27.46 31.65 -28.44
N GLY A 425 -26.47 32.44 -28.86
CA GLY A 425 -26.29 33.84 -28.47
C GLY A 425 -25.88 34.10 -27.04
N ARG A 426 -25.50 33.05 -26.27
CA ARG A 426 -25.06 33.14 -24.88
C ARG A 426 -23.72 32.48 -24.64
N ASP A 427 -23.00 32.94 -23.63
CA ASP A 427 -21.75 32.32 -23.25
C ASP A 427 -22.02 30.98 -22.56
N PRO A 428 -21.31 29.89 -22.93
CA PRO A 428 -21.46 28.59 -22.27
C PRO A 428 -20.95 28.66 -20.85
N VAL A 429 -21.67 28.01 -19.94
CA VAL A 429 -21.29 27.93 -18.51
C VAL A 429 -20.95 26.48 -18.16
N VAL A 430 -19.81 26.30 -17.50
CA VAL A 430 -19.34 24.99 -17.05
C VAL A 430 -19.32 24.96 -15.52
N ARG A 431 -19.82 23.88 -14.95
CA ARG A 431 -19.74 23.61 -13.50
C ARG A 431 -19.30 22.19 -13.26
N GLN A 432 -18.35 22.01 -12.37
CA GLN A 432 -17.98 20.69 -11.87
C GLN A 432 -18.70 20.37 -10.58
N THR A 433 -19.16 19.14 -10.43
CA THR A 433 -19.80 18.65 -9.23
C THR A 433 -19.40 17.20 -8.94
N LEU A 434 -19.46 16.79 -7.67
CA LEU A 434 -19.22 15.43 -7.24
C LEU A 434 -20.56 14.71 -7.09
N LEU A 435 -20.76 13.61 -7.80
CA LEU A 435 -21.89 12.72 -7.66
C LEU A 435 -21.56 11.62 -6.65
N GLN A 436 -22.48 11.39 -5.70
CA GLN A 436 -22.42 10.30 -4.73
C GLN A 436 -23.69 9.45 -4.83
N TRP A 437 -23.56 8.15 -4.63
CA TRP A 437 -24.70 7.24 -4.66
C TRP A 437 -25.79 7.66 -3.65
N GLY A 438 -27.04 7.65 -4.12
CA GLY A 438 -28.19 7.94 -3.30
C GLY A 438 -28.47 9.43 -3.03
N ALA A 439 -27.62 10.35 -3.48
CA ALA A 439 -27.84 11.78 -3.32
C ALA A 439 -28.20 12.42 -4.67
N ALA A 440 -29.38 13.03 -4.74
CA ALA A 440 -29.74 13.90 -5.87
C ALA A 440 -28.99 15.22 -5.79
N VAL A 441 -28.21 15.56 -6.80
CA VAL A 441 -27.45 16.81 -6.88
C VAL A 441 -28.25 17.83 -7.71
N ARG A 442 -28.38 19.05 -7.18
CA ARG A 442 -28.98 20.16 -7.91
C ARG A 442 -27.92 21.12 -8.42
N SER A 443 -27.98 21.43 -9.73
CA SER A 443 -27.06 22.37 -10.38
C SER A 443 -27.83 23.35 -11.27
N ASP A 444 -27.95 24.59 -10.80
CA ASP A 444 -28.65 25.67 -11.50
C ASP A 444 -27.63 26.57 -12.24
N PHE A 445 -27.96 27.02 -13.47
CA PHE A 445 -27.10 27.85 -14.30
C PHE A 445 -27.75 29.19 -14.60
N THR A 446 -26.96 30.26 -14.58
CA THR A 446 -27.31 31.57 -15.12
C THR A 446 -26.40 31.86 -16.32
N MET A 447 -26.99 32.12 -17.49
CA MET A 447 -26.27 32.33 -18.74
C MET A 447 -26.35 33.81 -19.17
N HIS A 448 -25.18 34.39 -19.46
CA HIS A 448 -25.03 35.77 -19.88
C HIS A 448 -25.08 35.89 -21.41
N VAL A 449 -25.63 37.00 -21.91
CA VAL A 449 -25.63 37.29 -23.37
C VAL A 449 -24.19 37.52 -23.83
N ARG A 450 -23.83 36.90 -24.92
CA ARG A 450 -22.49 36.99 -25.50
C ARG A 450 -22.15 38.44 -25.85
N ARG A 451 -21.01 38.94 -25.35
CA ARG A 451 -20.60 40.36 -25.50
C ARG A 451 -20.45 40.86 -26.95
N GLY A 452 -20.52 39.98 -27.95
CA GLY A 452 -20.44 40.33 -29.37
C GLY A 452 -21.78 40.65 -30.09
N ASP A 453 -22.93 40.35 -29.48
CA ASP A 453 -24.27 40.48 -30.09
C ASP A 453 -25.07 41.74 -29.65
N ARG A 454 -24.40 42.65 -28.95
CA ARG A 454 -24.98 44.00 -28.71
C ARG A 454 -24.62 44.93 -29.86
N ARG A 455 -25.34 44.84 -30.97
CA ARG A 455 -25.48 45.92 -31.96
C ARG A 455 -26.94 46.26 -32.12
#